data_a2ff5ecb43d2b8c390178ee167a9375a
#
_entry.id   a2ff5ecb43d2b8c390178ee167a9375a
#
_cell.length_a   1.000
_cell.length_b   1.000
_cell.length_c   1.000
_cell.angle_alpha   90.00
_cell.angle_beta   90.00
_cell.angle_gamma   90.00
#
_symmetry.space_group_name_H-M   'P 1'
#
loop_
_entity.id
_entity.type
_entity.pdbx_description
1 polymer ?
#
loop_
_entity_poly.entity_id
_entity_poly.type
_entity_poly.pdbx_seq_one_letter_code
_entity_poly.pdbx_strand_id
1 'polypeptide(L)'
;MKNIQEILPLYFVAGTQDCRHLGDNLADNLLSVLRQALEGGITCFQFRDKGKFSLENSPTEQRALAIKCRDLCRQYNVPFIVDDNVDLALEIEADGIHVGQSDTPVKTIRARTHKPLIIGWSVNRLDEAKIGEE
;
A
#
# COMPACT_ATOMS: atom_id res chain seq x y z
N MET A 1 27.35 8.48 -4.82
CA MET A 1 26.25 7.55 -5.13
C MET A 1 26.22 6.40 -4.16
N LYS A 2 25.06 6.10 -3.62
CA LYS A 2 24.95 4.96 -2.70
C LYS A 2 24.99 3.66 -3.50
N ASN A 3 25.74 2.68 -3.01
CA ASN A 3 25.66 1.37 -3.63
C ASN A 3 24.44 0.63 -3.08
N ILE A 4 24.09 -0.50 -3.69
CA ILE A 4 22.86 -1.21 -3.35
C ILE A 4 22.83 -1.71 -1.89
N GLN A 5 24.01 -1.94 -1.29
CA GLN A 5 24.10 -2.40 0.09
C GLN A 5 23.82 -1.29 1.09
N GLU A 6 23.98 -0.04 0.69
CA GLU A 6 23.70 1.12 1.52
C GLU A 6 22.23 1.52 1.47
N ILE A 7 21.50 1.01 0.48
CA ILE A 7 20.08 1.30 0.32
C ILE A 7 19.27 0.19 0.99
N LEU A 8 18.93 0.41 2.24
CA LEU A 8 18.10 -0.54 2.98
C LEU A 8 16.63 -0.34 2.57
N PRO A 9 15.93 -1.42 2.21
CA PRO A 9 14.51 -1.30 1.91
C PRO A 9 13.74 -0.98 3.19
N LEU A 10 13.05 0.16 3.18
CA LEU A 10 12.20 0.60 4.29
C LEU A 10 10.75 0.52 3.84
N TYR A 11 10.11 -0.58 4.19
CA TYR A 11 8.73 -0.85 3.82
C TYR A 11 7.81 -0.34 4.92
N PHE A 12 6.94 0.61 4.59
CA PHE A 12 6.02 1.21 5.56
C PHE A 12 4.59 0.80 5.25
N VAL A 13 3.91 0.23 6.24
CA VAL A 13 2.51 -0.20 6.13
C VAL A 13 1.69 0.58 7.12
N ALA A 14 0.66 1.27 6.65
CA ALA A 14 -0.23 2.03 7.54
C ALA A 14 -1.60 2.31 6.93
N GLY A 15 -2.56 2.58 7.78
CA GLY A 15 -3.88 3.07 7.44
C GLY A 15 -4.34 4.06 8.50
N THR A 16 -5.55 4.59 8.34
CA THR A 16 -6.08 5.59 9.28
C THR A 16 -6.24 5.04 10.69
N GLN A 17 -6.49 3.74 10.84
CA GLN A 17 -6.63 3.08 12.13
C GLN A 17 -5.34 3.16 12.98
N ASP A 18 -4.19 3.32 12.32
CA ASP A 18 -2.89 3.40 13.00
C ASP A 18 -2.56 4.80 13.48
N CYS A 19 -3.28 5.80 13.00
CA CYS A 19 -2.95 7.20 13.22
C CYS A 19 -4.06 7.98 13.93
N ARG A 20 -5.09 7.30 14.42
CA ARG A 20 -6.28 7.96 15.02
C ARG A 20 -5.97 8.81 16.23
N HIS A 21 -4.87 8.53 16.92
CA HIS A 21 -4.46 9.26 18.12
C HIS A 21 -3.93 10.66 17.81
N LEU A 22 -3.69 10.99 16.55
CA LEU A 22 -3.09 12.27 16.15
C LEU A 22 -4.12 13.39 16.00
N GLY A 23 -5.40 13.06 15.84
CA GLY A 23 -6.44 14.07 15.68
C GLY A 23 -7.75 13.45 15.21
N ASP A 24 -8.76 14.28 14.97
CA ASP A 24 -10.09 13.84 14.60
C ASP A 24 -10.26 13.57 13.10
N ASN A 25 -9.41 14.18 12.27
CA ASN A 25 -9.47 13.95 10.83
C ASN A 25 -8.56 12.79 10.44
N LEU A 26 -9.16 11.64 10.20
CA LEU A 26 -8.42 10.40 9.90
C LEU A 26 -7.55 10.51 8.66
N ALA A 27 -8.08 11.15 7.61
CA ALA A 27 -7.34 11.30 6.35
C ALA A 27 -6.10 12.18 6.55
N ASP A 28 -6.26 13.32 7.21
CA ASP A 28 -5.15 14.24 7.46
C ASP A 28 -4.08 13.59 8.34
N ASN A 29 -4.50 12.79 9.33
CA ASN A 29 -3.58 12.07 10.21
C ASN A 29 -2.66 11.17 9.39
N LEU A 30 -3.23 10.36 8.52
CA LEU A 30 -2.43 9.44 7.71
C LEU A 30 -1.52 10.17 6.73
N LEU A 31 -2.02 11.22 6.09
CA LEU A 31 -1.22 12.01 5.15
C LEU A 31 -0.02 12.65 5.83
N SER A 32 -0.20 13.14 7.06
CA SER A 32 0.88 13.71 7.85
C SER A 32 1.96 12.68 8.16
N VAL A 33 1.54 11.48 8.62
CA VAL A 33 2.46 10.39 8.92
C VAL A 33 3.20 9.92 7.67
N LEU A 34 2.48 9.77 6.56
CA LEU A 34 3.08 9.35 5.30
C LEU A 34 4.12 10.35 4.81
N ARG A 35 3.80 11.64 4.88
CA ARG A 35 4.76 12.69 4.47
C ARG A 35 6.04 12.60 5.29
N GLN A 36 5.93 12.43 6.61
CA GLN A 36 7.10 12.30 7.48
C GLN A 36 7.90 11.05 7.13
N ALA A 37 7.22 9.93 6.84
CA ALA A 37 7.88 8.69 6.45
C ALA A 37 8.63 8.85 5.12
N LEU A 38 8.00 9.50 4.14
CA LEU A 38 8.62 9.76 2.83
C LEU A 38 9.87 10.64 2.98
N GLU A 39 9.77 11.69 3.80
CA GLU A 39 10.93 12.55 4.09
C GLU A 39 12.03 11.79 4.81
N GLY A 40 11.65 10.78 5.61
CA GLY A 40 12.59 9.91 6.32
C GLY A 40 13.23 8.83 5.47
N GLY A 41 12.78 8.68 4.20
CA GLY A 41 13.43 7.78 3.25
C GLY A 41 12.83 6.40 3.08
N ILE A 42 11.52 6.23 3.34
CA ILE A 42 10.89 4.93 3.03
C ILE A 42 10.99 4.65 1.54
N THR A 43 11.08 3.38 1.19
CA THR A 43 11.26 2.94 -0.19
C THR A 43 10.01 2.28 -0.79
N CYS A 44 9.00 2.03 0.04
CA CYS A 44 7.72 1.49 -0.40
C CYS A 44 6.66 1.80 0.66
N PHE A 45 5.46 2.15 0.22
CA PHE A 45 4.33 2.38 1.12
C PHE A 45 3.19 1.45 0.76
N GLN A 46 2.64 0.74 1.76
CA GLN A 46 1.46 -0.08 1.60
C GLN A 46 0.29 0.57 2.35
N PHE A 47 -0.77 0.89 1.62
CA PHE A 47 -2.00 1.42 2.17
C PHE A 47 -2.86 0.26 2.69
N ARG A 48 -2.94 0.13 4.01
CA ARG A 48 -3.71 -0.92 4.67
C ARG A 48 -4.73 -0.29 5.60
N ASP A 49 -5.86 0.13 5.04
CA ASP A 49 -6.89 0.85 5.77
C ASP A 49 -8.07 -0.08 6.05
N LYS A 50 -8.06 -0.67 7.23
CA LYS A 50 -9.00 -1.71 7.63
C LYS A 50 -9.45 -1.56 9.07
N GLY A 51 -10.62 -2.10 9.34
CA GLY A 51 -11.12 -2.28 10.68
C GLY A 51 -11.95 -1.12 11.19
N LYS A 52 -12.35 -1.23 12.44
CA LYS A 52 -13.35 -0.36 13.06
C LYS A 52 -12.99 1.13 13.06
N PHE A 53 -11.71 1.44 13.15
CA PHE A 53 -11.25 2.83 13.26
C PHE A 53 -10.66 3.37 11.96
N SER A 54 -10.95 2.69 10.85
CA SER A 54 -10.50 3.11 9.53
C SER A 54 -11.65 3.69 8.72
N LEU A 55 -11.36 4.03 7.46
CA LEU A 55 -12.38 4.48 6.49
C LEU A 55 -12.96 3.32 5.69
N GLU A 56 -12.78 2.08 6.15
CA GLU A 56 -13.25 0.90 5.45
C GLU A 56 -14.75 0.95 5.14
N ASN A 57 -15.55 1.50 6.04
CA ASN A 57 -17.00 1.62 5.86
C ASN A 57 -17.40 2.90 5.14
N SER A 58 -16.44 3.68 4.67
CA SER A 58 -16.69 4.90 3.90
C SER A 58 -15.91 4.83 2.59
N PRO A 59 -16.34 3.99 1.63
CA PRO A 59 -15.56 3.72 0.41
C PRO A 59 -15.17 4.97 -0.39
N THR A 60 -16.06 5.96 -0.47
CA THR A 60 -15.78 7.19 -1.20
C THR A 60 -14.63 7.97 -0.55
N GLU A 61 -14.67 8.09 0.78
CA GLU A 61 -13.62 8.80 1.52
C GLU A 61 -12.30 8.03 1.49
N GLN A 62 -12.39 6.70 1.61
CA GLN A 62 -11.21 5.83 1.55
C GLN A 62 -10.53 5.95 0.18
N ARG A 63 -11.33 5.93 -0.90
CA ARG A 63 -10.80 6.08 -2.25
C ARG A 63 -10.12 7.42 -2.45
N ALA A 64 -10.75 8.50 -1.99
CA ALA A 64 -10.17 9.84 -2.09
C ALA A 64 -8.83 9.93 -1.35
N LEU A 65 -8.77 9.35 -0.15
CA LEU A 65 -7.52 9.31 0.63
C LEU A 65 -6.46 8.48 -0.07
N ALA A 66 -6.82 7.32 -0.60
CA ALA A 66 -5.89 6.45 -1.31
C ALA A 66 -5.26 7.18 -2.51
N ILE A 67 -6.04 7.95 -3.25
CA ILE A 67 -5.54 8.75 -4.37
C ILE A 67 -4.53 9.79 -3.88
N LYS A 68 -4.83 10.47 -2.78
CA LYS A 68 -3.90 11.46 -2.20
C LYS A 68 -2.60 10.82 -1.75
N CYS A 69 -2.67 9.66 -1.11
CA CYS A 69 -1.48 8.91 -0.70
C CYS A 69 -0.66 8.49 -1.91
N ARG A 70 -1.32 7.99 -2.95
CA ARG A 70 -0.66 7.61 -4.21
C ARG A 70 0.09 8.79 -4.81
N ASP A 71 -0.56 9.93 -4.93
CA ASP A 71 0.04 11.12 -5.52
C ASP A 71 1.23 11.62 -4.70
N LEU A 72 1.11 11.57 -3.38
CA LEU A 72 2.19 11.95 -2.48
C LEU A 72 3.40 11.03 -2.66
N CYS A 73 3.16 9.71 -2.73
CA CYS A 73 4.23 8.74 -2.99
C CYS A 73 4.91 9.01 -4.33
N ARG A 74 4.14 9.35 -5.36
CA ARG A 74 4.69 9.66 -6.68
C ARG A 74 5.61 10.87 -6.68
N GLN A 75 5.32 11.86 -5.84
CA GLN A 75 6.19 13.02 -5.69
C GLN A 75 7.58 12.62 -5.16
N TYR A 76 7.67 11.54 -4.42
CA TYR A 76 8.93 11.05 -3.83
C TYR A 76 9.49 9.85 -4.60
N ASN A 77 8.88 9.46 -5.71
CA ASN A 77 9.26 8.27 -6.49
C ASN A 77 9.23 6.99 -5.66
N VAL A 78 8.22 6.87 -4.79
CA VAL A 78 8.03 5.71 -3.92
C VAL A 78 6.81 4.91 -4.42
N PRO A 79 6.94 3.59 -4.63
CA PRO A 79 5.81 2.76 -5.03
C PRO A 79 4.68 2.78 -4.00
N PHE A 80 3.44 2.85 -4.50
CA PHE A 80 2.23 2.84 -3.69
C PHE A 80 1.51 1.50 -3.88
N ILE A 81 1.36 0.75 -2.79
CA ILE A 81 0.76 -0.59 -2.78
C ILE A 81 -0.55 -0.55 -2.01
N VAL A 82 -1.58 -1.22 -2.51
CA VAL A 82 -2.86 -1.35 -1.80
C VAL A 82 -2.99 -2.76 -1.23
N ASP A 83 -3.39 -2.86 0.04
CA ASP A 83 -3.58 -4.14 0.71
C ASP A 83 -4.99 -4.67 0.49
N ASP A 84 -5.11 -5.89 0.00
CA ASP A 84 -6.33 -6.69 -0.18
C ASP A 84 -7.38 -6.15 -1.16
N ASN A 85 -7.54 -4.86 -1.32
CA ASN A 85 -8.60 -4.29 -2.14
C ASN A 85 -8.16 -4.18 -3.60
N VAL A 86 -8.34 -5.26 -4.34
CA VAL A 86 -7.95 -5.36 -5.74
C VAL A 86 -8.67 -4.31 -6.60
N ASP A 87 -9.97 -4.14 -6.39
CA ASP A 87 -10.76 -3.19 -7.17
C ASP A 87 -10.24 -1.76 -6.98
N LEU A 88 -9.96 -1.37 -5.75
CA LEU A 88 -9.41 -0.06 -5.46
C LEU A 88 -8.04 0.12 -6.12
N ALA A 89 -7.17 -0.88 -5.98
CA ALA A 89 -5.82 -0.82 -6.57
C ALA A 89 -5.86 -0.62 -8.08
N LEU A 90 -6.73 -1.34 -8.77
CA LEU A 90 -6.86 -1.22 -10.22
C LEU A 90 -7.52 0.09 -10.63
N GLU A 91 -8.53 0.51 -9.89
CA GLU A 91 -9.28 1.73 -10.18
C GLU A 91 -8.42 2.98 -10.08
N ILE A 92 -7.57 3.07 -9.07
CA ILE A 92 -6.69 4.24 -8.86
C ILE A 92 -5.30 4.07 -9.46
N GLU A 93 -5.08 2.98 -10.18
CA GLU A 93 -3.79 2.70 -10.83
C GLU A 93 -2.62 2.69 -9.82
N ALA A 94 -2.79 1.96 -8.71
CA ALA A 94 -1.72 1.75 -7.76
C ALA A 94 -0.55 1.03 -8.41
N ASP A 95 0.65 1.19 -7.85
CA ASP A 95 1.84 0.52 -8.37
C ASP A 95 1.83 -0.98 -8.08
N GLY A 96 1.08 -1.40 -7.05
CA GLY A 96 1.00 -2.80 -6.71
C GLY A 96 -0.16 -3.14 -5.78
N ILE A 97 -0.30 -4.43 -5.52
CA ILE A 97 -1.34 -4.99 -4.66
C ILE A 97 -0.68 -6.02 -3.74
N HIS A 98 -1.03 -5.96 -2.46
CA HIS A 98 -0.64 -6.99 -1.50
C HIS A 98 -1.87 -7.84 -1.19
N VAL A 99 -1.78 -9.15 -1.34
CA VAL A 99 -2.90 -10.06 -1.10
C VAL A 99 -2.51 -11.18 -0.13
N GLY A 100 -3.49 -11.65 0.63
CA GLY A 100 -3.33 -12.85 1.46
C GLY A 100 -3.55 -14.09 0.62
N GLN A 101 -3.20 -15.26 1.18
CA GLN A 101 -3.35 -16.52 0.46
C GLN A 101 -4.81 -16.88 0.15
N SER A 102 -5.73 -16.43 1.00
CA SER A 102 -7.16 -16.69 0.82
C SER A 102 -7.87 -15.66 -0.05
N ASP A 103 -7.16 -14.63 -0.47
CA ASP A 103 -7.73 -13.54 -1.26
C ASP A 103 -7.67 -13.87 -2.77
N THR A 104 -7.94 -12.88 -3.59
CA THR A 104 -7.95 -13.03 -5.05
C THR A 104 -6.63 -13.63 -5.54
N PRO A 105 -6.67 -14.73 -6.32
CA PRO A 105 -5.45 -15.33 -6.85
C PRO A 105 -4.64 -14.34 -7.71
N VAL A 106 -3.32 -14.41 -7.59
CA VAL A 106 -2.40 -13.56 -8.34
C VAL A 106 -2.67 -13.64 -9.85
N LYS A 107 -2.92 -14.84 -10.34
CA LYS A 107 -3.22 -15.05 -11.75
C LYS A 107 -4.45 -14.25 -12.22
N THR A 108 -5.49 -14.21 -11.39
CA THR A 108 -6.70 -13.45 -11.69
C THR A 108 -6.44 -11.96 -11.72
N ILE A 109 -5.61 -11.47 -10.79
CA ILE A 109 -5.25 -10.06 -10.72
C ILE A 109 -4.50 -9.64 -11.98
N ARG A 110 -3.52 -10.44 -12.40
CA ARG A 110 -2.73 -10.14 -13.61
C ARG A 110 -3.58 -10.15 -14.87
N ALA A 111 -4.62 -10.98 -14.91
CA ALA A 111 -5.54 -11.01 -16.04
C ALA A 111 -6.41 -9.77 -16.14
N ARG A 112 -6.60 -9.05 -15.05
CA ARG A 112 -7.45 -7.84 -14.97
C ARG A 112 -6.73 -6.55 -15.31
N THR A 113 -5.41 -6.56 -15.44
CA THR A 113 -4.64 -5.34 -15.70
C THR A 113 -3.80 -5.47 -16.96
N HIS A 114 -3.69 -4.36 -17.69
CA HIS A 114 -2.86 -4.27 -18.88
C HIS A 114 -1.52 -3.60 -18.58
N LYS A 115 -1.34 -3.10 -17.36
CA LYS A 115 -0.12 -2.40 -16.94
C LYS A 115 0.70 -3.30 -16.03
N PRO A 116 2.03 -3.12 -16.00
CA PRO A 116 2.86 -3.81 -15.00
C PRO A 116 2.36 -3.49 -13.60
N LEU A 117 2.22 -4.51 -12.78
CA LEU A 117 1.70 -4.37 -11.43
C LEU A 117 2.54 -5.19 -10.47
N ILE A 118 2.98 -4.57 -9.38
CA ILE A 118 3.69 -5.24 -8.31
C ILE A 118 2.65 -6.00 -7.48
N ILE A 119 2.85 -7.30 -7.32
CA ILE A 119 1.95 -8.11 -6.52
C ILE A 119 2.71 -8.70 -5.35
N GLY A 120 2.37 -8.25 -4.14
CA GLY A 120 2.88 -8.80 -2.92
C GLY A 120 1.92 -9.85 -2.36
N TRP A 121 2.44 -10.82 -1.66
CA TRP A 121 1.66 -11.91 -1.09
C TRP A 121 2.05 -12.11 0.37
N SER A 122 1.05 -12.13 1.25
CA SER A 122 1.28 -12.43 2.67
C SER A 122 1.68 -13.89 2.80
N VAL A 123 2.85 -14.14 3.39
CA VAL A 123 3.36 -15.50 3.55
C VAL A 123 3.77 -15.72 5.00
N ASN A 124 3.60 -16.97 5.45
CA ASN A 124 3.99 -17.38 6.79
C ASN A 124 5.28 -18.19 6.78
N ARG A 125 5.69 -18.68 5.62
CA ARG A 125 6.85 -19.55 5.45
C ARG A 125 7.59 -19.18 4.16
N LEU A 126 8.87 -19.55 4.11
CA LEU A 126 9.73 -19.22 2.97
C LEU A 126 9.23 -19.82 1.66
N ASP A 127 8.69 -21.04 1.69
CA ASP A 127 8.16 -21.67 0.49
C ASP A 127 6.96 -20.90 -0.08
N GLU A 128 6.13 -20.34 0.79
CA GLU A 128 5.03 -19.49 0.35
C GLU A 128 5.54 -18.21 -0.30
N ALA A 129 6.63 -17.65 0.23
CA ALA A 129 7.24 -16.46 -0.33
C ALA A 129 7.72 -16.72 -1.77
N LYS A 130 8.30 -17.88 -2.02
CA LYS A 130 8.75 -18.26 -3.36
C LYS A 130 7.59 -18.38 -4.34
N ILE A 131 6.46 -18.92 -3.91
CA ILE A 131 5.27 -19.01 -4.73
C ILE A 131 4.73 -17.62 -5.04
N GLY A 132 4.75 -16.72 -4.07
CA GLY A 132 4.26 -15.35 -4.24
C GLY A 132 5.10 -14.53 -5.21
N GLU A 133 6.37 -14.86 -5.38
CA GLU A 133 7.28 -14.15 -6.28
C GLU A 133 7.04 -14.52 -7.75
N GLU A 134 6.43 -15.64 -7.99
CA GLU A 134 6.12 -16.10 -9.35
C GLU A 134 4.86 -15.40 -9.89
#